data_4876588195a7c63f6b66f705b1172302
#
_entry.id   4876588195a7c63f6b66f705b1172302
#
_cell.length_a   1.000
_cell.length_b   1.000
_cell.length_c   1.000
_cell.angle_alpha   90.00
_cell.angle_beta   90.00
_cell.angle_gamma   90.00
#
_symmetry.space_group_name_H-M   'P 1'
#
loop_
_entity.id
_entity.type
_entity.pdbx_description
1 polymer ?
#
loop_
_entity_poly.entity_id
_entity_poly.type
_entity_poly.pdbx_seq_one_letter_code
_entity_poly.pdbx_strand_id
1 'polypeptide(L)'
;MEWSYHFEGEERVLSPALVYYEEILAENTRRAVLEAGGAKRLWPHIKTHKSPDLVRMLENFGIERFKCATLAEAEMAANAGARHILLAYPLVGPNIGEYVKLTCRYPEQTFWALGDDLGQLAALGETGRKYGREIPFLVDVNTGMNRTGVPMDAVLEFYKNASRIPGISVKGLHCYDG
;
A
#
# COMPACT_ATOMS: atom_id res chain seq x y z
N MET A 1 2.34 11.10 -32.85
CA MET A 1 3.22 9.92 -32.83
C MET A 1 2.29 8.71 -32.72
N GLU A 2 2.22 7.88 -33.75
CA GLU A 2 1.40 6.67 -33.72
C GLU A 2 2.19 5.63 -32.94
N TRP A 3 1.64 5.15 -31.81
CA TRP A 3 2.29 4.16 -30.96
C TRP A 3 2.18 2.79 -31.60
N SER A 4 3.30 2.15 -31.88
CA SER A 4 3.34 0.75 -32.24
C SER A 4 3.52 -0.09 -30.97
N TYR A 5 2.64 -1.08 -30.78
CA TYR A 5 2.79 -2.07 -29.71
C TYR A 5 3.68 -3.25 -30.12
N HIS A 6 4.23 -3.21 -31.33
CA HIS A 6 5.18 -4.21 -31.81
C HIS A 6 6.58 -3.91 -31.25
N PHE A 7 7.30 -4.98 -30.92
CA PHE A 7 8.68 -4.92 -30.44
C PHE A 7 9.50 -6.06 -31.05
N GLU A 8 10.81 -5.86 -31.14
CA GLU A 8 11.72 -6.87 -31.71
C GLU A 8 11.71 -8.15 -30.86
N GLY A 9 11.46 -9.29 -31.49
CA GLY A 9 11.42 -10.59 -30.83
C GLY A 9 10.07 -10.96 -30.23
N GLU A 10 8.99 -10.21 -30.50
CA GLU A 10 7.66 -10.51 -30.00
C GLU A 10 7.18 -11.94 -30.36
N GLU A 11 7.63 -12.45 -31.49
CA GLU A 11 7.32 -13.81 -31.98
C GLU A 11 7.90 -14.94 -31.10
N ARG A 12 8.84 -14.59 -30.20
CA ARG A 12 9.51 -15.54 -29.27
C ARG A 12 8.91 -15.50 -27.87
N VAL A 13 7.99 -14.58 -27.61
CA VAL A 13 7.36 -14.45 -26.30
C VAL A 13 6.23 -15.44 -26.15
N LEU A 14 6.32 -16.30 -25.12
CA LEU A 14 5.27 -17.26 -24.82
C LEU A 14 4.04 -16.53 -24.25
N SER A 15 2.86 -16.88 -24.77
CA SER A 15 1.58 -16.38 -24.28
C SER A 15 1.00 -17.34 -23.20
N PRO A 16 0.36 -16.81 -22.14
CA PRO A 16 0.10 -15.40 -21.86
C PRO A 16 1.32 -14.68 -21.26
N ALA A 17 1.55 -13.42 -21.65
CA ALA A 17 2.61 -12.59 -21.13
C ALA A 17 2.09 -11.17 -20.89
N LEU A 18 2.68 -10.49 -19.91
CA LEU A 18 2.44 -9.07 -19.64
C LEU A 18 3.67 -8.28 -20.08
N VAL A 19 3.49 -7.43 -21.09
CA VAL A 19 4.57 -6.63 -21.67
C VAL A 19 4.49 -5.21 -21.16
N TYR A 20 5.63 -4.69 -20.71
CA TYR A 20 5.77 -3.30 -20.26
C TYR A 20 6.69 -2.54 -21.21
N TYR A 21 6.24 -1.36 -21.63
CA TYR A 21 7.04 -0.44 -22.44
C TYR A 21 7.66 0.59 -21.50
N GLU A 22 8.95 0.45 -21.22
CA GLU A 22 9.65 1.21 -20.20
C GLU A 22 9.56 2.73 -20.44
N GLU A 23 9.70 3.18 -21.68
CA GLU A 23 9.63 4.60 -22.05
C GLU A 23 8.25 5.20 -21.78
N ILE A 24 7.18 4.41 -22.06
CA ILE A 24 5.79 4.84 -21.79
C ILE A 24 5.56 4.92 -20.28
N LEU A 25 6.02 3.92 -19.53
CA LEU A 25 5.92 3.90 -18.07
C LEU A 25 6.66 5.07 -17.44
N ALA A 26 7.89 5.35 -17.93
CA ALA A 26 8.70 6.47 -17.46
C ALA A 26 8.00 7.80 -17.69
N GLU A 27 7.44 8.01 -18.89
CA GLU A 27 6.70 9.24 -19.22
C GLU A 27 5.42 9.38 -18.40
N ASN A 28 4.64 8.30 -18.25
CA ASN A 28 3.42 8.30 -17.43
C ASN A 28 3.75 8.58 -15.96
N THR A 29 4.84 8.00 -15.45
CA THR A 29 5.30 8.25 -14.07
C THR A 29 5.70 9.71 -13.88
N ARG A 30 6.45 10.28 -14.83
CA ARG A 30 6.86 11.69 -14.79
C ARG A 30 5.66 12.64 -14.78
N ARG A 31 4.65 12.36 -15.62
CA ARG A 31 3.39 13.12 -15.63
C ARG A 31 2.63 12.98 -14.33
N ALA A 32 2.50 11.76 -13.79
CA ALA A 32 1.83 11.53 -12.52
C ALA A 32 2.49 12.31 -11.36
N VAL A 33 3.83 12.33 -11.31
CA VAL A 33 4.58 13.11 -10.32
C VAL A 33 4.32 14.61 -10.47
N LEU A 34 4.28 15.11 -11.71
CA LEU A 34 4.01 16.53 -12.00
C LEU A 34 2.58 16.90 -11.57
N GLU A 35 1.58 16.16 -12.01
CA GLU A 35 0.16 16.39 -11.70
C GLU A 35 -0.13 16.29 -10.19
N ALA A 36 0.53 15.37 -9.49
CA ALA A 36 0.40 15.26 -8.05
C ALA A 36 1.07 16.41 -7.27
N GLY A 37 1.90 17.22 -7.94
CA GLY A 37 2.71 18.25 -7.28
C GLY A 37 3.88 17.67 -6.48
N GLY A 38 4.38 16.51 -6.89
CA GLY A 38 5.58 15.86 -6.35
C GLY A 38 5.40 14.39 -5.97
N ALA A 39 6.48 13.63 -6.09
CA ALA A 39 6.52 12.19 -5.88
C ALA A 39 6.06 11.77 -4.47
N LYS A 40 6.36 12.59 -3.44
CA LYS A 40 5.98 12.34 -2.04
C LYS A 40 4.47 12.32 -1.79
N ARG A 41 3.67 12.79 -2.73
CA ARG A 41 2.20 12.75 -2.65
C ARG A 41 1.60 11.49 -3.25
N LEU A 42 2.40 10.68 -3.94
CA LEU A 42 1.94 9.48 -4.61
C LEU A 42 2.07 8.25 -3.69
N TRP A 43 1.01 7.42 -3.72
CA TRP A 43 0.95 6.10 -3.12
C TRP A 43 0.40 5.10 -4.15
N PRO A 44 1.15 4.78 -5.23
CA PRO A 44 0.67 3.87 -6.26
C PRO A 44 0.37 2.48 -5.69
N HIS A 45 -0.70 1.87 -6.21
CA HIS A 45 -1.10 0.54 -5.80
C HIS A 45 -0.48 -0.54 -6.68
N ILE A 46 0.38 -1.38 -6.10
CA ILE A 46 1.18 -2.39 -6.82
C ILE A 46 0.43 -3.67 -7.16
N LYS A 47 -0.82 -3.85 -6.69
CA LYS A 47 -1.63 -5.06 -6.94
C LYS A 47 -1.86 -5.35 -8.43
N THR A 48 -1.77 -4.33 -9.27
CA THR A 48 -2.02 -4.45 -10.71
C THR A 48 -0.87 -5.07 -11.48
N HIS A 49 0.35 -4.84 -11.03
CA HIS A 49 1.55 -5.33 -11.73
C HIS A 49 2.34 -6.38 -10.94
N LYS A 50 2.37 -6.31 -9.60
CA LYS A 50 3.10 -7.24 -8.72
C LYS A 50 4.56 -7.48 -9.15
N SER A 51 5.20 -6.42 -9.67
CA SER A 51 6.56 -6.47 -10.20
C SER A 51 7.51 -5.66 -9.31
N PRO A 52 8.57 -6.29 -8.78
CA PRO A 52 9.61 -5.58 -8.03
C PRO A 52 10.38 -4.60 -8.90
N ASP A 53 10.55 -4.89 -10.19
CA ASP A 53 11.27 -4.01 -11.11
C ASP A 53 10.51 -2.71 -11.35
N LEU A 54 9.17 -2.76 -11.44
CA LEU A 54 8.35 -1.56 -11.52
C LEU A 54 8.37 -0.76 -10.21
N VAL A 55 8.43 -1.41 -9.05
CA VAL A 55 8.63 -0.70 -7.78
C VAL A 55 9.96 0.07 -7.81
N ARG A 56 11.08 -0.58 -8.17
CA ARG A 56 12.40 0.08 -8.28
C ARG A 56 12.40 1.22 -9.31
N MET A 57 11.74 1.01 -10.45
CA MET A 57 11.60 2.06 -11.45
C MET A 57 10.87 3.29 -10.88
N LEU A 58 9.75 3.10 -10.18
CA LEU A 58 9.00 4.18 -9.55
C LEU A 58 9.81 4.89 -8.47
N GLU A 59 10.64 4.18 -7.71
CA GLU A 59 11.57 4.76 -6.72
C GLU A 59 12.60 5.68 -7.38
N ASN A 60 13.09 5.36 -8.58
CA ASN A 60 14.00 6.23 -9.33
C ASN A 60 13.36 7.60 -9.71
N PHE A 61 12.01 7.69 -9.68
CA PHE A 61 11.28 8.95 -9.81
C PHE A 61 10.97 9.62 -8.46
N GLY A 62 11.52 9.12 -7.35
CA GLY A 62 11.33 9.65 -6.01
C GLY A 62 10.04 9.21 -5.32
N ILE A 63 9.34 8.21 -5.83
CA ILE A 63 8.16 7.64 -5.20
C ILE A 63 8.62 6.62 -4.15
N GLU A 64 8.46 6.96 -2.88
CA GLU A 64 8.92 6.14 -1.74
C GLU A 64 7.78 5.36 -1.06
N ARG A 65 6.54 5.57 -1.51
CA ARG A 65 5.31 5.10 -0.84
C ARG A 65 4.50 4.24 -1.78
N PHE A 66 4.10 3.06 -1.31
CA PHE A 66 3.36 2.10 -2.14
C PHE A 66 2.18 1.52 -1.38
N LYS A 67 1.10 1.21 -2.08
CA LYS A 67 -0.05 0.47 -1.56
C LYS A 67 -0.01 -0.96 -2.10
N CYS A 68 -0.38 -1.90 -1.26
CA CYS A 68 -0.51 -3.32 -1.62
C CYS A 68 -1.82 -3.90 -1.07
N ALA A 69 -2.23 -5.05 -1.56
CA ALA A 69 -3.46 -5.72 -1.16
C ALA A 69 -3.21 -7.00 -0.34
N THR A 70 -1.98 -7.52 -0.35
CA THR A 70 -1.64 -8.78 0.33
C THR A 70 -0.31 -8.66 1.05
N LEU A 71 -0.08 -9.55 2.03
CA LEU A 71 1.20 -9.64 2.72
C LEU A 71 2.36 -10.01 1.77
N ALA A 72 2.10 -10.85 0.78
CA ALA A 72 3.10 -11.20 -0.24
C ALA A 72 3.50 -9.98 -1.09
N GLU A 73 2.53 -9.15 -1.48
CA GLU A 73 2.82 -7.88 -2.16
C GLU A 73 3.58 -6.91 -1.27
N ALA A 74 3.25 -6.85 0.03
CA ALA A 74 3.96 -6.01 0.99
C ALA A 74 5.43 -6.45 1.15
N GLU A 75 5.68 -7.75 1.24
CA GLU A 75 7.02 -8.32 1.29
C GLU A 75 7.80 -8.08 -0.01
N MET A 76 7.16 -8.26 -1.15
CA MET A 76 7.76 -7.97 -2.45
C MET A 76 8.16 -6.49 -2.56
N ALA A 77 7.31 -5.56 -2.12
CA ALA A 77 7.63 -4.13 -2.10
C ALA A 77 8.80 -3.82 -1.17
N ALA A 78 8.85 -4.43 0.02
CA ALA A 78 9.97 -4.26 0.96
C ALA A 78 11.29 -4.75 0.36
N ASN A 79 11.28 -5.94 -0.29
CA ASN A 79 12.44 -6.49 -0.98
C ASN A 79 12.87 -5.64 -2.19
N ALA A 80 11.94 -4.92 -2.81
CA ALA A 80 12.26 -4.01 -3.91
C ALA A 80 12.90 -2.70 -3.44
N GLY A 81 12.76 -2.33 -2.15
CA GLY A 81 13.35 -1.12 -1.57
C GLY A 81 12.33 -0.10 -1.06
N ALA A 82 11.03 -0.34 -1.23
CA ALA A 82 9.97 0.58 -0.81
C ALA A 82 10.11 1.01 0.66
N ARG A 83 10.12 2.32 0.91
CA ARG A 83 10.29 2.87 2.28
C ARG A 83 9.01 2.84 3.11
N HIS A 84 7.87 3.10 2.46
CA HIS A 84 6.57 3.12 3.11
C HIS A 84 5.61 2.20 2.37
N ILE A 85 5.04 1.24 3.08
CA ILE A 85 4.20 0.20 2.49
C ILE A 85 2.87 0.18 3.22
N LEU A 86 1.79 0.57 2.55
CA LEU A 86 0.44 0.50 3.09
C LEU A 86 -0.24 -0.79 2.64
N LEU A 87 -0.52 -1.67 3.57
CA LEU A 87 -1.43 -2.78 3.32
C LEU A 87 -2.87 -2.21 3.31
N ALA A 88 -3.37 -1.98 2.10
CA ALA A 88 -4.67 -1.37 1.86
C ALA A 88 -5.80 -2.43 1.87
N TYR A 89 -5.81 -3.23 2.92
CA TYR A 89 -6.80 -4.27 3.20
C TYR A 89 -6.90 -4.48 4.72
N PRO A 90 -8.09 -4.54 5.31
CA PRO A 90 -8.25 -4.78 6.74
C PRO A 90 -7.61 -6.10 7.18
N LEU A 91 -6.82 -6.05 8.25
CA LEU A 91 -6.17 -7.23 8.83
C LEU A 91 -7.14 -7.99 9.72
N VAL A 92 -7.34 -9.29 9.44
CA VAL A 92 -8.23 -10.15 10.22
C VAL A 92 -7.55 -11.47 10.60
N GLY A 93 -7.87 -11.99 11.77
CA GLY A 93 -7.44 -13.30 12.22
C GLY A 93 -5.91 -13.48 12.18
N PRO A 94 -5.40 -14.60 11.64
CA PRO A 94 -3.97 -14.90 11.63
C PRO A 94 -3.12 -13.90 10.84
N ASN A 95 -3.72 -13.16 9.91
CA ASN A 95 -3.00 -12.16 9.12
C ASN A 95 -2.43 -11.03 9.99
N ILE A 96 -3.03 -10.74 11.14
CA ILE A 96 -2.51 -9.77 12.11
C ILE A 96 -1.11 -10.19 12.58
N GLY A 97 -0.96 -11.45 12.99
CA GLY A 97 0.33 -11.99 13.43
C GLY A 97 1.39 -11.99 12.34
N GLU A 98 1.02 -12.41 11.13
CA GLU A 98 1.94 -12.45 9.99
C GLU A 98 2.35 -11.04 9.53
N TYR A 99 1.42 -10.09 9.57
CA TYR A 99 1.75 -8.68 9.29
C TYR A 99 2.78 -8.14 10.29
N VAL A 100 2.59 -8.36 11.60
CA VAL A 100 3.53 -7.85 12.60
C VAL A 100 4.90 -8.53 12.45
N LYS A 101 4.95 -9.83 12.18
CA LYS A 101 6.23 -10.54 11.90
C LYS A 101 6.91 -9.94 10.65
N LEU A 102 6.15 -9.59 9.63
CA LEU A 102 6.67 -8.93 8.43
C LEU A 102 7.34 -7.60 8.78
N THR A 103 6.70 -6.76 9.62
CA THR A 103 7.32 -5.49 10.06
C THR A 103 8.63 -5.69 10.82
N CYS A 104 8.79 -6.82 11.50
CA CYS A 104 10.03 -7.15 12.22
C CYS A 104 11.15 -7.61 11.29
N ARG A 105 10.80 -8.31 10.19
CA ARG A 105 11.79 -8.75 9.19
C ARG A 105 12.40 -7.60 8.39
N TYR A 106 11.65 -6.50 8.26
CA TYR A 106 12.07 -5.31 7.51
C TYR A 106 12.04 -4.07 8.40
N PRO A 107 12.99 -3.93 9.34
CA PRO A 107 12.98 -2.86 10.34
C PRO A 107 13.21 -1.45 9.78
N GLU A 108 13.82 -1.35 8.60
CA GLU A 108 14.11 -0.08 7.94
C GLU A 108 12.91 0.49 7.18
N GLN A 109 11.90 -0.35 6.89
CA GLN A 109 10.68 0.05 6.21
C GLN A 109 9.58 0.41 7.21
N THR A 110 8.74 1.35 6.82
CA THR A 110 7.54 1.70 7.57
C THR A 110 6.33 1.01 6.96
N PHE A 111 5.78 0.04 7.67
CA PHE A 111 4.54 -0.61 7.27
C PHE A 111 3.35 0.10 7.89
N TRP A 112 2.36 0.40 7.06
CA TRP A 112 1.12 1.05 7.43
C TRP A 112 -0.03 0.05 7.32
N ALA A 113 -0.92 0.07 8.30
CA ALA A 113 -2.17 -0.69 8.26
C ALA A 113 -3.36 0.26 8.10
N LEU A 114 -4.50 -0.29 7.70
CA LEU A 114 -5.78 0.40 7.73
C LEU A 114 -6.88 -0.54 8.24
N GLY A 115 -8.02 0.02 8.60
CA GLY A 115 -9.19 -0.74 9.02
C GLY A 115 -10.31 0.15 9.55
N ASP A 116 -11.38 -0.50 9.93
CA ASP A 116 -12.67 0.08 10.29
C ASP A 116 -13.33 -0.62 11.51
N ASP A 117 -12.60 -1.51 12.18
CA ASP A 117 -13.08 -2.26 13.34
C ASP A 117 -12.13 -2.10 14.53
N LEU A 118 -12.65 -1.64 15.68
CA LEU A 118 -11.85 -1.38 16.88
C LEU A 118 -11.35 -2.66 17.54
N GLY A 119 -12.06 -3.79 17.41
CA GLY A 119 -11.64 -5.07 17.97
C GLY A 119 -10.43 -5.63 17.22
N GLN A 120 -10.45 -5.58 15.89
CA GLN A 120 -9.30 -5.95 15.04
C GLN A 120 -8.11 -5.04 15.31
N LEU A 121 -8.37 -3.73 15.46
CA LEU A 121 -7.33 -2.76 15.75
C LEU A 121 -6.69 -2.98 17.13
N ALA A 122 -7.49 -3.33 18.14
CA ALA A 122 -6.98 -3.70 19.47
C ALA A 122 -6.09 -4.94 19.40
N ALA A 123 -6.50 -5.98 18.64
CA ALA A 123 -5.71 -7.18 18.43
C ALA A 123 -4.39 -6.90 17.69
N LEU A 124 -4.42 -5.99 16.69
CA LEU A 124 -3.23 -5.54 15.98
C LEU A 124 -2.27 -4.80 16.93
N GLY A 125 -2.78 -3.86 17.73
CA GLY A 125 -1.99 -3.09 18.68
C GLY A 125 -1.38 -3.98 19.78
N GLU A 126 -2.15 -4.93 20.33
CA GLU A 126 -1.65 -5.90 21.30
C GLU A 126 -0.52 -6.75 20.70
N THR A 127 -0.73 -7.26 19.47
CA THR A 127 0.28 -8.06 18.78
C THR A 127 1.53 -7.22 18.48
N GLY A 128 1.36 -5.99 17.98
CA GLY A 128 2.48 -5.08 17.75
C GLY A 128 3.33 -4.87 18.98
N ARG A 129 2.70 -4.58 20.12
CA ARG A 129 3.40 -4.38 21.41
C ARG A 129 4.19 -5.62 21.86
N LYS A 130 3.66 -6.84 21.67
CA LYS A 130 4.37 -8.09 21.98
C LYS A 130 5.68 -8.22 21.20
N TYR A 131 5.75 -7.62 20.03
CA TYR A 131 6.95 -7.61 19.17
C TYR A 131 7.72 -6.29 19.23
N GLY A 132 7.39 -5.38 20.17
CA GLY A 132 8.05 -4.08 20.31
C GLY A 132 7.78 -3.12 19.13
N ARG A 133 6.64 -3.27 18.45
CA ARG A 133 6.24 -2.43 17.32
C ARG A 133 5.04 -1.56 17.65
N GLU A 134 5.12 -0.28 17.28
CA GLU A 134 3.97 0.59 17.15
C GLU A 134 3.57 0.66 15.68
N ILE A 135 2.29 0.45 15.38
CA ILE A 135 1.80 0.33 14.02
C ILE A 135 1.20 1.64 13.53
N PRO A 136 1.79 2.32 12.53
CA PRO A 136 1.16 3.43 11.84
C PRO A 136 -0.14 2.98 11.18
N PHE A 137 -1.22 3.71 11.45
CA PHE A 137 -2.57 3.30 11.06
C PHE A 137 -3.34 4.42 10.38
N LEU A 138 -4.10 4.08 9.36
CA LEU A 138 -5.06 4.96 8.72
C LEU A 138 -6.47 4.43 8.97
N VAL A 139 -7.37 5.29 9.42
CA VAL A 139 -8.79 4.94 9.52
C VAL A 139 -9.34 4.81 8.11
N ASP A 140 -9.86 3.64 7.77
CA ASP A 140 -10.54 3.43 6.50
C ASP A 140 -11.93 4.04 6.54
N VAL A 141 -12.27 4.87 5.57
CA VAL A 141 -13.53 5.62 5.50
C VAL A 141 -14.34 5.13 4.32
N ASN A 142 -15.59 4.78 4.56
CA ASN A 142 -16.54 4.46 3.49
C ASN A 142 -16.99 5.75 2.79
N THR A 143 -16.49 5.98 1.60
CA THR A 143 -16.82 7.12 0.75
C THR A 143 -17.83 6.78 -0.35
N GLY A 144 -18.55 5.66 -0.22
CA GLY A 144 -19.61 5.28 -1.12
C GLY A 144 -19.47 3.90 -1.78
N MET A 145 -18.29 3.28 -1.73
CA MET A 145 -18.07 1.96 -2.31
C MET A 145 -18.79 0.83 -1.54
N ASN A 146 -19.06 1.03 -0.25
CA ASN A 146 -19.78 0.08 0.62
C ASN A 146 -19.15 -1.33 0.69
N ARG A 147 -17.82 -1.38 0.65
CA ARG A 147 -17.06 -2.62 0.80
C ARG A 147 -16.42 -2.73 2.19
N THR A 148 -15.67 -1.72 2.57
CA THR A 148 -15.02 -1.53 3.88
C THR A 148 -15.11 -0.06 4.26
N GLY A 149 -14.75 0.25 5.47
CA GLY A 149 -14.62 1.61 5.96
C GLY A 149 -15.72 2.02 6.94
N VAL A 150 -15.34 2.89 7.84
CA VAL A 150 -16.25 3.51 8.83
C VAL A 150 -17.22 4.46 8.11
N PRO A 151 -18.53 4.42 8.40
CA PRO A 151 -19.47 5.41 7.89
C PRO A 151 -19.02 6.85 8.21
N MET A 152 -19.27 7.79 7.29
CA MET A 152 -18.76 9.16 7.39
C MET A 152 -19.14 9.88 8.69
N ASP A 153 -20.33 9.65 9.19
CA ASP A 153 -20.85 10.23 10.43
C ASP A 153 -20.21 9.65 11.70
N ALA A 154 -19.64 8.44 11.62
CA ALA A 154 -18.95 7.77 12.72
C ALA A 154 -17.42 7.98 12.74
N VAL A 155 -16.83 8.56 11.70
CA VAL A 155 -15.37 8.67 11.52
C VAL A 155 -14.69 9.38 12.69
N LEU A 156 -15.25 10.48 13.18
CA LEU A 156 -14.63 11.26 14.26
C LEU A 156 -14.59 10.47 15.57
N GLU A 157 -15.67 9.75 15.91
CA GLU A 157 -15.71 8.94 17.11
C GLU A 157 -14.77 7.74 17.00
N PHE A 158 -14.80 7.05 15.85
CA PHE A 158 -13.87 5.96 15.58
C PHE A 158 -12.41 6.40 15.69
N TYR A 159 -12.04 7.54 15.07
CA TYR A 159 -10.69 8.09 15.13
C TYR A 159 -10.23 8.33 16.57
N LYS A 160 -11.09 8.94 17.40
CA LYS A 160 -10.79 9.19 18.81
C LYS A 160 -10.59 7.89 19.60
N ASN A 161 -11.41 6.89 19.35
CA ASN A 161 -11.31 5.59 20.01
C ASN A 161 -10.08 4.81 19.55
N ALA A 162 -9.83 4.77 18.25
CA ALA A 162 -8.63 4.16 17.64
C ALA A 162 -7.33 4.77 18.19
N SER A 163 -7.30 6.11 18.37
CA SER A 163 -6.12 6.82 18.89
C SER A 163 -5.80 6.49 20.34
N ARG A 164 -6.70 5.84 21.08
CA ARG A 164 -6.48 5.40 22.47
C ARG A 164 -5.99 3.97 22.57
N ILE A 165 -5.95 3.22 21.46
CA ILE A 165 -5.53 1.82 21.46
C ILE A 165 -4.00 1.74 21.57
N PRO A 166 -3.47 1.10 22.61
CA PRO A 166 -2.03 0.98 22.79
C PRO A 166 -1.38 0.14 21.67
N GLY A 167 -0.24 0.60 21.16
CA GLY A 167 0.47 -0.04 20.04
C GLY A 167 0.01 0.38 18.66
N ILE A 168 -0.98 1.29 18.59
CA ILE A 168 -1.48 1.88 17.36
C ILE A 168 -1.15 3.37 17.34
N SER A 169 -0.66 3.85 16.20
CA SER A 169 -0.38 5.27 15.95
C SER A 169 -1.24 5.75 14.79
N VAL A 170 -2.42 6.29 15.08
CA VAL A 170 -3.32 6.81 14.05
C VAL A 170 -2.71 8.05 13.40
N LYS A 171 -2.53 8.02 12.08
CA LYS A 171 -1.82 9.05 11.30
C LYS A 171 -2.72 9.79 10.31
N GLY A 172 -3.94 9.33 10.10
CA GLY A 172 -4.83 9.96 9.15
C GLY A 172 -5.96 9.06 8.69
N LEU A 173 -6.51 9.40 7.55
CA LEU A 173 -7.64 8.70 6.93
C LEU A 173 -7.21 8.07 5.62
N HIS A 174 -7.83 6.95 5.27
CA HIS A 174 -7.80 6.36 3.95
C HIS A 174 -9.20 6.43 3.36
N CYS A 175 -9.35 7.05 2.20
CA CYS A 175 -10.61 7.20 1.50
C CYS A 175 -10.48 6.58 0.10
N TYR A 176 -11.39 5.67 -0.22
CA TYR A 176 -11.43 5.04 -1.53
C TYR A 176 -12.84 5.17 -2.11
N ASP A 177 -12.93 5.87 -3.20
CA ASP A 177 -14.18 6.26 -3.89
C ASP A 177 -14.51 5.39 -5.12
N GLY A 178 -13.77 4.32 -5.33
CA GLY A 178 -13.67 3.44 -6.49
C GLY A 178 -14.90 2.84 -7.12
#